data_90e1f101ce3ad61f580d33c4e1ebb3d3
#
_entry.id   90e1f101ce3ad61f580d33c4e1ebb3d3
#
_cell.length_a   1.000
_cell.length_b   1.000
_cell.length_c   1.000
_cell.angle_alpha   90.00
_cell.angle_beta   90.00
_cell.angle_gamma   90.00
#
_symmetry.space_group_name_H-M   'P 1'
#
loop_
_entity.id
_entity.type
_entity.pdbx_description
1 polymer ?
#
loop_
_entity_poly.entity_id
_entity_poly.type
_entity_poly.pdbx_seq_one_letter_code
_entity_poly.pdbx_strand_id
1 'polypeptide(L)'
;MADDTSPPTPSPLSNNSPLFPNEPRPTGRPVYESTLLPPRRRRRFSPWLIIPALLILLSAVFYFLVFGAKPRRQIATAGTAVFASDLNSPGIAHLWTVKVDGTGAAPRQITTGPAADTSPVFTADGNQLAFLSNRGGGPNQIWMVDSDGKNAVQVTRTAGAKAEEKFAPGSNSLLGFLSGASLAILDVGKGDATLLLPTPAASTHSSSTDPGQAQESTAAVSFAWKPAAGTATDGSSAGLAAVLESAGVQTLAVLPTLASAPRLTQNDKPDGPPLAVADRLSLAVSPDGTKLAVGMLHVQGLPSRRDISGLILFDAAGTVQKPIVPPQKNAALRPQNPVYSPDGTQVAFELWRQTDLASRQILGLFIVDADGTGTPHPLARGDAEAAQFSPDGKQVFFLARRRDGGHDLYRINADGTVPVRLTDGHSEVTSFALSPQTTPP
;
A
#
# COMPACT_ATOMS: atom_id res chain seq x y z
N MET A 1 -6.82 -48.68 -44.28
CA MET A 1 -5.36 -48.60 -44.44
C MET A 1 -4.89 -47.76 -43.26
N ALA A 2 -4.38 -48.45 -42.30
CA ALA A 2 -3.80 -47.93 -41.09
C ALA A 2 -2.38 -47.43 -41.39
N ASP A 3 -1.94 -46.37 -40.71
CA ASP A 3 -0.54 -46.23 -40.42
C ASP A 3 -0.34 -45.71 -39.01
N ASP A 4 0.23 -46.60 -38.24
CA ASP A 4 0.57 -46.57 -36.83
C ASP A 4 2.05 -46.19 -36.75
N THR A 5 2.40 -45.12 -36.04
CA THR A 5 3.79 -44.89 -35.62
C THR A 5 3.83 -44.26 -34.22
N SER A 6 3.90 -45.18 -33.24
CA SER A 6 4.34 -44.88 -31.88
C SER A 6 5.86 -44.87 -31.79
N PRO A 7 6.51 -43.97 -31.03
CA PRO A 7 7.95 -44.03 -30.79
C PRO A 7 8.30 -44.97 -29.62
N PRO A 8 9.54 -45.54 -29.61
CA PRO A 8 9.92 -46.63 -28.74
C PRO A 8 10.35 -46.20 -27.33
N THR A 9 10.05 -47.06 -26.38
CA THR A 9 10.48 -47.01 -24.98
C THR A 9 11.97 -47.38 -24.84
N PRO A 10 12.76 -46.76 -23.96
CA PRO A 10 14.11 -47.21 -23.62
C PRO A 10 14.10 -48.27 -22.51
N SER A 11 14.91 -49.31 -22.74
CA SER A 11 15.16 -50.46 -21.87
C SER A 11 16.06 -50.10 -20.66
N PRO A 12 16.03 -50.90 -19.57
CA PRO A 12 16.78 -50.62 -18.35
C PRO A 12 18.23 -51.08 -18.42
N LEU A 13 19.13 -50.24 -17.94
CA LEU A 13 20.55 -50.58 -17.79
C LEU A 13 20.80 -51.39 -16.51
N SER A 14 21.55 -52.50 -16.69
CA SER A 14 21.95 -53.46 -15.68
C SER A 14 23.03 -52.93 -14.72
N ASN A 15 22.83 -53.28 -13.45
CA ASN A 15 23.81 -53.21 -12.38
C ASN A 15 24.94 -54.17 -12.61
N ASN A 16 26.17 -53.69 -12.66
CA ASN A 16 27.36 -54.52 -12.38
C ASN A 16 28.42 -53.63 -11.70
N SER A 17 28.58 -53.86 -10.41
CA SER A 17 29.71 -53.38 -9.61
C SER A 17 30.83 -54.40 -9.66
N PRO A 18 32.09 -54.02 -9.79
CA PRO A 18 33.20 -54.94 -9.50
C PRO A 18 33.69 -54.79 -8.05
N LEU A 19 33.91 -55.93 -7.48
CA LEU A 19 34.50 -56.24 -6.19
C LEU A 19 35.92 -55.70 -6.03
N PHE A 20 36.26 -55.19 -4.88
CA PHE A 20 37.61 -54.86 -4.45
C PHE A 20 38.32 -56.11 -3.91
N PRO A 21 39.62 -56.31 -4.21
CA PRO A 21 40.41 -57.43 -3.65
C PRO A 21 40.87 -57.11 -2.22
N ASN A 22 40.91 -58.19 -1.39
CA ASN A 22 41.42 -58.20 -0.02
C ASN A 22 42.92 -57.88 0.06
N GLU A 23 43.30 -56.91 0.91
CA GLU A 23 44.66 -56.78 1.41
C GLU A 23 44.77 -57.21 2.89
N PRO A 24 45.90 -57.80 3.33
CA PRO A 24 46.03 -58.39 4.67
C PRO A 24 46.34 -57.41 5.75
N ARG A 25 45.81 -57.66 6.93
CA ARG A 25 46.04 -56.85 8.13
C ARG A 25 47.49 -57.03 8.61
N PRO A 26 48.22 -55.95 8.92
CA PRO A 26 49.43 -56.02 9.73
C PRO A 26 49.09 -56.04 11.22
N THR A 27 49.56 -57.04 11.92
CA THR A 27 49.63 -57.11 13.38
C THR A 27 50.89 -56.40 13.83
N GLY A 28 50.67 -55.26 14.53
CA GLY A 28 51.73 -54.51 15.19
C GLY A 28 51.18 -53.42 16.04
N ARG A 29 51.28 -53.56 17.37
CA ARG A 29 51.02 -52.49 18.32
C ARG A 29 52.01 -51.37 18.12
N PRO A 30 51.63 -50.13 17.92
CA PRO A 30 52.57 -49.04 18.01
C PRO A 30 52.77 -48.67 19.49
N VAL A 31 54.02 -48.63 19.93
CA VAL A 31 54.51 -48.07 21.15
C VAL A 31 54.32 -46.56 21.03
N TYR A 32 53.56 -45.96 21.98
CA TYR A 32 53.43 -44.51 22.08
C TYR A 32 54.72 -43.95 22.70
N GLU A 33 55.57 -43.40 21.88
CA GLU A 33 56.60 -42.48 22.28
C GLU A 33 55.99 -41.11 22.53
N SER A 34 56.03 -40.69 23.77
CA SER A 34 55.57 -39.38 24.22
C SER A 34 56.52 -38.28 23.74
N THR A 35 56.25 -37.78 22.53
CA THR A 35 56.89 -36.55 22.04
C THR A 35 56.24 -35.35 22.76
N LEU A 36 57.01 -34.81 23.73
CA LEU A 36 56.72 -33.57 24.41
C LEU A 36 56.61 -32.44 23.35
N LEU A 37 55.39 -31.92 23.20
CA LEU A 37 55.13 -30.72 22.41
C LEU A 37 55.90 -29.55 23.00
N PRO A 38 56.63 -28.77 22.21
CA PRO A 38 57.28 -27.58 22.71
C PRO A 38 56.28 -26.58 23.26
N PRO A 39 56.66 -25.82 24.32
CA PRO A 39 55.74 -24.90 24.96
C PRO A 39 55.26 -23.84 23.96
N ARG A 40 53.91 -23.69 23.82
CA ARG A 40 53.29 -22.63 23.03
C ARG A 40 53.83 -21.28 23.53
N ARG A 41 54.69 -20.63 22.75
CA ARG A 41 55.04 -19.23 22.96
C ARG A 41 53.77 -18.39 22.93
N ARG A 42 53.33 -17.93 24.08
CA ARG A 42 52.33 -16.85 24.19
C ARG A 42 52.91 -15.66 23.48
N ARG A 43 52.40 -15.33 22.28
CA ARG A 43 52.67 -14.06 21.63
C ARG A 43 52.15 -12.96 22.55
N ARG A 44 53.06 -12.30 23.26
CA ARG A 44 52.75 -11.04 23.95
C ARG A 44 52.44 -10.04 22.83
N PHE A 45 51.16 -9.72 22.68
CA PHE A 45 50.79 -8.61 21.82
C PHE A 45 51.43 -7.37 22.40
N SER A 46 52.28 -6.72 21.60
CA SER A 46 52.92 -5.47 21.97
C SER A 46 51.83 -4.41 22.16
N PRO A 47 51.76 -3.76 23.32
CA PRO A 47 50.77 -2.70 23.56
C PRO A 47 50.89 -1.54 22.55
N TRP A 48 52.01 -1.41 21.88
CA TRP A 48 52.23 -0.43 20.83
C TRP A 48 51.44 -0.65 19.53
N LEU A 49 50.87 -1.84 19.31
CA LEU A 49 49.97 -2.12 18.18
C LEU A 49 48.48 -1.86 18.51
N ILE A 50 48.15 -1.82 19.80
CA ILE A 50 46.78 -1.58 20.25
C ILE A 50 46.42 -0.08 20.13
N ILE A 51 47.36 0.79 20.41
CA ILE A 51 47.13 2.25 20.35
C ILE A 51 46.79 2.75 18.95
N PRO A 52 47.53 2.40 17.86
CA PRO A 52 47.16 2.82 16.52
C PRO A 52 45.86 2.17 16.05
N ALA A 53 45.56 0.91 16.43
CA ALA A 53 44.28 0.25 16.09
C ALA A 53 43.09 0.96 16.78
N LEU A 54 43.27 1.39 18.04
CA LEU A 54 42.22 2.13 18.77
C LEU A 54 42.02 3.54 18.17
N LEU A 55 43.11 4.20 17.75
CA LEU A 55 43.05 5.52 17.09
C LEU A 55 42.39 5.43 15.72
N ILE A 56 42.63 4.36 14.94
CA ILE A 56 41.95 4.12 13.66
C ILE A 56 40.44 3.83 13.91
N LEU A 57 40.11 3.05 14.93
CA LEU A 57 38.72 2.79 15.29
C LEU A 57 38.01 4.07 15.75
N LEU A 58 38.66 4.87 16.61
CA LEU A 58 38.12 6.15 17.06
C LEU A 58 38.00 7.16 15.93
N SER A 59 38.97 7.22 15.01
CA SER A 59 38.85 8.07 13.82
C SER A 59 37.77 7.60 12.85
N ALA A 60 37.56 6.30 12.69
CA ALA A 60 36.46 5.75 11.90
C ALA A 60 35.11 6.04 12.56
N VAL A 61 34.98 5.89 13.88
CA VAL A 61 33.76 6.24 14.63
C VAL A 61 33.54 7.76 14.59
N PHE A 62 34.57 8.59 14.75
CA PHE A 62 34.46 10.03 14.61
C PHE A 62 34.09 10.45 13.19
N TYR A 63 34.68 9.82 12.17
CA TYR A 63 34.31 10.04 10.77
C TYR A 63 32.86 9.64 10.52
N PHE A 64 32.39 8.51 11.10
CA PHE A 64 31.00 8.07 10.98
C PHE A 64 30.03 8.99 11.75
N LEU A 65 30.41 9.50 12.91
CA LEU A 65 29.61 10.46 13.69
C LEU A 65 29.57 11.86 13.05
N VAL A 66 30.66 12.30 12.42
CA VAL A 66 30.76 13.66 11.84
C VAL A 66 30.35 13.67 10.36
N PHE A 67 30.62 12.59 9.60
CA PHE A 67 30.43 12.55 8.16
C PHE A 67 29.47 11.43 7.72
N GLY A 68 29.19 10.42 8.53
CA GLY A 68 28.34 9.27 8.19
C GLY A 68 26.86 9.57 8.25
N ALA A 69 26.44 10.51 9.06
CA ALA A 69 25.12 11.12 8.98
C ALA A 69 25.23 12.42 8.19
N LYS A 70 25.40 12.35 6.88
CA LYS A 70 24.95 13.48 6.07
C LYS A 70 23.49 13.69 6.45
N PRO A 71 23.08 14.86 7.02
CA PRO A 71 21.67 15.14 7.14
C PRO A 71 21.11 14.95 5.74
N ARG A 72 20.21 13.97 5.56
CA ARG A 72 19.44 13.86 4.31
C ARG A 72 18.88 15.26 4.13
N ARG A 73 19.32 15.92 3.08
CA ARG A 73 18.83 17.25 2.74
C ARG A 73 17.31 17.10 2.64
N GLN A 74 16.59 17.63 3.61
CA GLN A 74 15.14 17.69 3.57
C GLN A 74 14.77 18.48 2.33
N ILE A 75 14.40 17.78 1.27
CA ILE A 75 13.85 18.37 0.04
C ILE A 75 12.33 18.36 0.15
N ALA A 76 11.80 18.22 1.37
CA ALA A 76 10.39 18.38 1.60
C ALA A 76 10.03 19.84 1.31
N THR A 77 9.72 20.12 0.06
CA THR A 77 9.13 21.38 -0.35
C THR A 77 7.66 21.35 0.08
N ALA A 78 7.38 21.98 1.21
CA ALA A 78 6.00 22.29 1.58
C ALA A 78 5.27 22.88 0.35
N GLY A 79 4.09 22.33 0.05
CA GLY A 79 3.34 22.79 -1.10
C GLY A 79 3.77 22.19 -2.45
N THR A 80 4.15 20.92 -2.48
CA THR A 80 4.41 20.16 -3.71
C THR A 80 3.42 19.00 -3.85
N ALA A 81 2.91 18.77 -5.07
CA ALA A 81 2.22 17.55 -5.45
C ALA A 81 3.11 16.72 -6.37
N VAL A 82 3.06 15.40 -6.21
CA VAL A 82 3.60 14.44 -7.19
C VAL A 82 2.42 13.78 -7.90
N PHE A 83 2.51 13.66 -9.20
CA PHE A 83 1.47 13.05 -10.01
C PHE A 83 2.07 12.11 -11.06
N ALA A 84 1.31 11.09 -11.43
CA ALA A 84 1.66 10.19 -12.51
C ALA A 84 1.01 10.67 -13.80
N SER A 85 1.82 10.88 -14.84
CA SER A 85 1.35 11.38 -16.13
C SER A 85 2.21 10.90 -17.27
N ASP A 86 1.61 10.77 -18.44
CA ASP A 86 2.27 10.46 -19.71
C ASP A 86 2.87 11.70 -20.41
N LEU A 87 3.00 12.79 -19.70
CA LEU A 87 3.67 14.02 -20.15
C LEU A 87 5.05 13.69 -20.73
N ASN A 88 5.32 14.08 -21.97
CA ASN A 88 6.52 13.75 -22.76
C ASN A 88 6.72 12.26 -23.14
N SER A 89 5.81 11.36 -22.74
CA SER A 89 5.90 9.93 -23.05
C SER A 89 4.51 9.34 -23.27
N PRO A 90 3.85 9.63 -24.39
CA PRO A 90 2.46 9.24 -24.63
C PRO A 90 2.22 7.76 -24.36
N GLY A 91 1.24 7.46 -23.48
CA GLY A 91 0.85 6.11 -23.07
C GLY A 91 1.74 5.47 -22.02
N ILE A 92 2.82 6.12 -21.54
CA ILE A 92 3.68 5.64 -20.47
C ILE A 92 3.71 6.68 -19.36
N ALA A 93 3.03 6.40 -18.25
CA ALA A 93 3.00 7.30 -17.12
C ALA A 93 4.34 7.31 -16.37
N HIS A 94 4.82 8.49 -16.03
CA HIS A 94 5.96 8.74 -15.16
C HIS A 94 5.56 9.65 -14.01
N LEU A 95 6.35 9.65 -12.94
CA LEU A 95 6.13 10.56 -11.82
C LEU A 95 6.71 11.95 -12.13
N TRP A 96 5.90 12.95 -11.88
CA TRP A 96 6.20 14.37 -12.04
C TRP A 96 5.88 15.12 -10.77
N THR A 97 6.59 16.18 -10.48
CA THR A 97 6.33 17.07 -9.34
C THR A 97 5.94 18.47 -9.83
N VAL A 98 4.97 19.08 -9.16
CA VAL A 98 4.52 20.44 -9.40
C VAL A 98 4.35 21.19 -8.09
N LYS A 99 4.66 22.49 -8.08
CA LYS A 99 4.35 23.35 -6.94
C LYS A 99 2.84 23.63 -6.86
N VAL A 100 2.28 23.54 -5.67
CA VAL A 100 0.85 23.76 -5.45
C VAL A 100 0.50 25.20 -5.07
N ASP A 101 1.51 26.08 -4.97
CA ASP A 101 1.34 27.51 -4.64
C ASP A 101 0.65 28.33 -5.74
N GLY A 102 0.42 27.73 -6.91
CA GLY A 102 -0.23 28.40 -8.04
C GLY A 102 0.69 29.32 -8.84
N THR A 103 2.00 29.26 -8.60
CA THR A 103 3.00 30.05 -9.37
C THR A 103 3.10 29.64 -10.84
N GLY A 104 2.45 28.53 -11.24
CA GLY A 104 2.50 28.01 -12.63
C GLY A 104 3.87 27.50 -13.03
N ALA A 105 4.72 27.13 -12.06
CA ALA A 105 6.00 26.52 -12.35
C ALA A 105 5.81 25.22 -13.13
N ALA A 106 6.58 25.04 -14.21
CA ALA A 106 6.52 23.84 -15.03
C ALA A 106 6.77 22.57 -14.21
N PRO A 107 6.05 21.47 -14.45
CA PRO A 107 6.28 20.20 -13.80
C PRO A 107 7.72 19.70 -14.05
N ARG A 108 8.33 19.09 -13.02
CA ARG A 108 9.65 18.44 -13.11
C ARG A 108 9.49 16.93 -13.03
N GLN A 109 10.09 16.22 -13.97
CA GLN A 109 10.07 14.76 -13.99
C GLN A 109 10.90 14.18 -12.85
N ILE A 110 10.36 13.16 -12.15
CA ILE A 110 11.00 12.42 -11.06
C ILE A 110 11.51 11.07 -11.57
N THR A 111 10.69 10.34 -12.32
CA THR A 111 11.04 9.01 -12.83
C THR A 111 11.10 9.00 -14.36
N THR A 112 11.94 8.12 -14.91
CA THR A 112 12.17 7.97 -16.35
C THR A 112 12.31 6.48 -16.71
N GLY A 113 12.26 6.18 -18.00
CA GLY A 113 12.51 4.84 -18.54
C GLY A 113 11.32 4.29 -19.34
N PRO A 114 11.35 3.03 -19.76
CA PRO A 114 10.31 2.45 -20.61
C PRO A 114 9.10 1.90 -19.81
N ALA A 115 9.13 1.95 -18.50
CA ALA A 115 8.12 1.38 -17.62
C ALA A 115 7.14 2.46 -17.15
N ALA A 116 5.88 2.08 -16.93
CA ALA A 116 4.90 2.92 -16.29
C ALA A 116 5.12 2.98 -14.77
N ASP A 117 5.10 4.20 -14.22
CA ASP A 117 5.20 4.51 -12.81
C ASP A 117 3.93 5.26 -12.38
N THR A 118 3.17 4.71 -11.42
CA THR A 118 1.86 5.21 -11.02
C THR A 118 1.68 5.18 -9.51
N SER A 119 0.57 5.71 -9.01
CA SER A 119 0.13 5.65 -7.60
C SER A 119 1.21 6.11 -6.61
N PRO A 120 1.76 7.33 -6.74
CA PRO A 120 2.76 7.82 -5.78
C PRO A 120 2.16 8.02 -4.39
N VAL A 121 2.92 7.67 -3.34
CA VAL A 121 2.58 7.91 -1.93
C VAL A 121 3.82 8.39 -1.19
N PHE A 122 3.72 9.50 -0.47
CA PHE A 122 4.83 10.02 0.34
C PHE A 122 5.00 9.26 1.65
N THR A 123 6.24 9.12 2.11
CA THR A 123 6.55 8.87 3.53
C THR A 123 6.08 10.04 4.40
N ALA A 124 5.86 9.80 5.69
CA ALA A 124 5.35 10.83 6.60
C ALA A 124 6.27 12.06 6.70
N ASP A 125 7.57 11.89 6.51
CA ASP A 125 8.55 12.98 6.48
C ASP A 125 8.68 13.67 5.09
N GLY A 126 7.98 13.15 4.06
CA GLY A 126 8.00 13.69 2.71
C GLY A 126 9.32 13.49 1.95
N ASN A 127 10.29 12.76 2.51
CA ASN A 127 11.62 12.62 1.90
C ASN A 127 11.64 11.56 0.79
N GLN A 128 10.74 10.58 0.85
CA GLN A 128 10.66 9.49 -0.11
C GLN A 128 9.23 9.29 -0.61
N LEU A 129 9.13 8.59 -1.74
CA LEU A 129 7.89 8.17 -2.38
C LEU A 129 7.92 6.67 -2.55
N ALA A 130 6.83 5.99 -2.19
CA ALA A 130 6.53 4.68 -2.74
C ALA A 130 5.65 4.85 -3.98
N PHE A 131 5.77 3.95 -4.94
CA PHE A 131 4.99 3.98 -6.18
C PHE A 131 4.91 2.60 -6.83
N LEU A 132 3.91 2.38 -7.66
CA LEU A 132 3.77 1.18 -8.45
C LEU A 132 4.54 1.30 -9.76
N SER A 133 5.28 0.25 -10.12
CA SER A 133 6.00 0.20 -11.38
C SER A 133 6.12 -1.22 -11.92
N ASN A 134 6.03 -1.34 -13.24
CA ASN A 134 6.25 -2.59 -13.97
C ASN A 134 7.67 -2.68 -14.56
N ARG A 135 8.63 -1.86 -14.10
CA ARG A 135 10.02 -1.81 -14.63
C ARG A 135 10.81 -3.10 -14.44
N GLY A 136 10.28 -4.06 -13.69
CA GLY A 136 10.82 -5.43 -13.61
C GLY A 136 10.39 -6.35 -14.76
N GLY A 137 9.60 -5.87 -15.73
CA GLY A 137 9.10 -6.64 -16.88
C GLY A 137 7.95 -7.60 -16.56
N GLY A 138 7.32 -7.45 -15.38
CA GLY A 138 6.21 -8.27 -14.87
C GLY A 138 5.05 -7.41 -14.36
N PRO A 139 4.22 -7.96 -13.48
CA PRO A 139 3.15 -7.20 -12.82
C PRO A 139 3.73 -6.07 -11.96
N ASN A 140 2.91 -5.04 -11.73
CA ASN A 140 3.29 -3.91 -10.89
C ASN A 140 3.83 -4.37 -9.54
N GLN A 141 4.99 -3.84 -9.18
CA GLN A 141 5.65 -4.00 -7.88
C GLN A 141 5.79 -2.63 -7.23
N ILE A 142 6.00 -2.62 -5.92
CA ILE A 142 6.26 -1.39 -5.18
C ILE A 142 7.75 -1.05 -5.28
N TRP A 143 8.00 0.17 -5.65
CA TRP A 143 9.31 0.80 -5.69
C TRP A 143 9.33 1.99 -4.76
N MET A 144 10.50 2.36 -4.28
CA MET A 144 10.73 3.61 -3.55
C MET A 144 11.78 4.45 -4.24
N VAL A 145 11.62 5.76 -4.13
CA VAL A 145 12.54 6.76 -4.69
C VAL A 145 12.61 7.95 -3.74
N ASP A 146 13.74 8.61 -3.66
CA ASP A 146 13.84 9.90 -2.96
C ASP A 146 12.98 10.95 -3.69
N SER A 147 12.42 11.90 -2.95
CA SER A 147 11.50 12.92 -3.52
C SER A 147 12.19 13.82 -4.58
N ASP A 148 13.53 13.78 -4.69
CA ASP A 148 14.30 14.42 -5.76
C ASP A 148 14.48 13.53 -7.02
N GLY A 149 14.01 12.29 -6.99
CA GLY A 149 14.07 11.33 -8.09
C GLY A 149 15.29 10.41 -8.08
N LYS A 150 16.13 10.47 -7.04
CA LYS A 150 17.33 9.63 -6.91
C LYS A 150 17.05 8.35 -6.09
N ASN A 151 18.00 7.40 -6.14
CA ASN A 151 18.02 6.19 -5.32
C ASN A 151 16.76 5.33 -5.45
N ALA A 152 16.24 5.15 -6.68
CA ALA A 152 15.10 4.27 -6.92
C ALA A 152 15.47 2.82 -6.62
N VAL A 153 14.70 2.17 -5.73
CA VAL A 153 14.89 0.78 -5.31
C VAL A 153 13.58 0.00 -5.36
N GLN A 154 13.66 -1.26 -5.75
CA GLN A 154 12.51 -2.17 -5.71
C GLN A 154 12.33 -2.71 -4.30
N VAL A 155 11.12 -2.55 -3.75
CA VAL A 155 10.77 -2.94 -2.38
C VAL A 155 10.09 -4.31 -2.36
N THR A 156 9.19 -4.59 -3.32
CA THR A 156 8.51 -5.90 -3.41
C THR A 156 8.99 -6.68 -4.62
N ARG A 157 9.16 -8.01 -4.46
CA ARG A 157 9.59 -8.94 -5.52
C ARG A 157 8.76 -10.23 -5.56
N THR A 158 7.65 -10.26 -4.81
CA THR A 158 6.77 -11.42 -4.75
C THR A 158 5.84 -11.48 -5.96
N ALA A 159 5.35 -12.69 -6.28
CA ALA A 159 4.41 -12.88 -7.38
C ALA A 159 3.12 -12.05 -7.20
N GLY A 160 2.49 -11.72 -8.33
CA GLY A 160 1.25 -10.96 -8.37
C GLY A 160 1.43 -9.43 -8.33
N ALA A 161 0.45 -8.74 -8.93
CA ALA A 161 0.41 -7.29 -8.95
C ALA A 161 0.18 -6.72 -7.53
N LYS A 162 0.80 -5.55 -7.27
CA LYS A 162 0.58 -4.76 -6.07
C LYS A 162 -0.35 -3.59 -6.40
N ALA A 163 -1.13 -3.16 -5.42
CA ALA A 163 -2.07 -2.07 -5.54
C ALA A 163 -2.33 -1.39 -4.19
N GLU A 164 -2.88 -0.20 -4.22
CA GLU A 164 -3.35 0.56 -3.04
C GLU A 164 -2.31 0.71 -1.93
N GLU A 165 -1.05 0.95 -2.28
CA GLU A 165 0.00 1.20 -1.30
C GLU A 165 -0.26 2.48 -0.50
N LYS A 166 -0.16 2.38 0.83
CA LYS A 166 -0.38 3.49 1.77
C LYS A 166 0.55 3.34 2.97
N PHE A 167 1.29 4.38 3.30
CA PHE A 167 2.04 4.39 4.57
C PHE A 167 1.10 4.51 5.76
N ALA A 168 1.47 3.85 6.85
CA ALA A 168 0.80 4.07 8.13
C ALA A 168 0.98 5.53 8.57
N PRO A 169 -0.03 6.15 9.19
CA PRO A 169 0.05 7.53 9.64
C PRO A 169 1.28 7.76 10.53
N GLY A 170 2.07 8.78 10.20
CA GLY A 170 3.29 9.13 10.91
C GLY A 170 4.49 8.21 10.65
N SER A 171 4.35 7.15 9.85
CA SER A 171 5.43 6.19 9.58
C SER A 171 6.16 6.47 8.26
N ASN A 172 7.49 6.30 8.30
CA ASN A 172 8.33 6.32 7.11
C ASN A 172 8.69 4.92 6.60
N SER A 173 8.31 3.88 7.34
CA SER A 173 8.72 2.51 7.03
C SER A 173 7.57 1.51 6.92
N LEU A 174 6.46 1.75 7.60
CA LEU A 174 5.36 0.78 7.64
C LEU A 174 4.38 1.05 6.49
N LEU A 175 4.37 0.16 5.50
CA LEU A 175 3.60 0.26 4.28
C LEU A 175 2.56 -0.85 4.18
N GLY A 176 1.28 -0.49 4.05
CA GLY A 176 0.21 -1.42 3.71
C GLY A 176 -0.03 -1.42 2.19
N PHE A 177 -0.41 -2.57 1.63
CA PHE A 177 -0.74 -2.69 0.22
C PHE A 177 -1.57 -3.95 -0.07
N LEU A 178 -2.27 -3.95 -1.19
CA LEU A 178 -2.90 -5.14 -1.72
C LEU A 178 -1.91 -5.95 -2.59
N SER A 179 -1.91 -7.27 -2.40
CA SER A 179 -1.13 -8.22 -3.20
C SER A 179 -2.07 -9.30 -3.73
N GLY A 180 -2.54 -9.13 -4.96
CA GLY A 180 -3.66 -9.92 -5.47
C GLY A 180 -4.90 -9.70 -4.59
N ALA A 181 -5.47 -10.78 -4.05
CA ALA A 181 -6.65 -10.76 -3.18
C ALA A 181 -6.33 -10.53 -1.69
N SER A 182 -5.07 -10.28 -1.32
CA SER A 182 -4.62 -10.22 0.07
C SER A 182 -4.15 -8.83 0.45
N LEU A 183 -4.43 -8.41 1.68
CA LEU A 183 -3.82 -7.25 2.32
C LEU A 183 -2.49 -7.66 2.97
N ALA A 184 -1.45 -6.92 2.67
CA ALA A 184 -0.11 -7.13 3.21
C ALA A 184 0.42 -5.88 3.90
N ILE A 185 1.24 -6.08 4.92
CA ILE A 185 2.01 -5.02 5.58
C ILE A 185 3.50 -5.33 5.42
N LEU A 186 4.27 -4.31 5.10
CA LEU A 186 5.70 -4.38 4.92
C LEU A 186 6.38 -3.34 5.78
N ASP A 187 7.35 -3.74 6.57
CA ASP A 187 8.34 -2.82 7.14
C ASP A 187 9.48 -2.67 6.14
N VAL A 188 9.51 -1.55 5.44
CA VAL A 188 10.50 -1.27 4.38
C VAL A 188 11.93 -1.31 4.92
N GLY A 189 12.13 -0.94 6.19
CA GLY A 189 13.45 -0.95 6.84
C GLY A 189 13.96 -2.36 7.12
N LYS A 190 13.06 -3.32 7.35
CA LYS A 190 13.41 -4.72 7.64
C LYS A 190 13.30 -5.61 6.40
N GLY A 191 12.54 -5.19 5.38
CA GLY A 191 12.31 -5.98 4.18
C GLY A 191 11.33 -7.14 4.35
N ASP A 192 10.70 -7.27 5.51
CA ASP A 192 9.77 -8.35 5.84
C ASP A 192 8.33 -7.93 5.60
N ALA A 193 7.64 -8.66 4.73
CA ALA A 193 6.21 -8.47 4.47
C ALA A 193 5.38 -9.54 5.20
N THR A 194 4.36 -9.08 5.92
CA THR A 194 3.38 -9.96 6.58
C THR A 194 2.04 -9.85 5.84
N LEU A 195 1.52 -11.00 5.38
CA LEU A 195 0.15 -11.08 4.85
C LEU A 195 -0.83 -11.07 6.03
N LEU A 196 -1.80 -10.16 5.98
CA LEU A 196 -2.79 -10.03 7.04
C LEU A 196 -4.15 -10.63 6.68
N LEU A 197 -4.68 -10.39 5.48
CA LEU A 197 -6.05 -10.72 5.12
C LEU A 197 -6.21 -10.91 3.61
N PRO A 198 -7.08 -11.82 3.15
CA PRO A 198 -7.23 -13.17 3.67
C PRO A 198 -5.97 -13.97 3.39
N THR A 199 -5.58 -14.89 4.26
CA THR A 199 -4.51 -15.83 3.94
C THR A 199 -5.00 -16.78 2.86
N PRO A 200 -4.29 -16.93 1.72
CA PRO A 200 -4.66 -17.95 0.76
C PRO A 200 -4.62 -19.31 1.45
N ALA A 201 -5.68 -20.09 1.29
CA ALA A 201 -5.72 -21.45 1.80
C ALA A 201 -4.46 -22.18 1.33
N ALA A 202 -3.64 -22.67 2.25
CA ALA A 202 -2.69 -23.70 1.92
C ALA A 202 -3.53 -24.82 1.26
N SER A 203 -3.19 -25.18 0.02
CA SER A 203 -3.84 -26.26 -0.71
C SER A 203 -3.55 -27.58 0.02
N THR A 204 -4.24 -27.83 1.12
CA THR A 204 -4.38 -29.16 1.68
C THR A 204 -5.31 -29.89 0.73
N HIS A 205 -4.77 -30.81 -0.01
CA HIS A 205 -5.52 -31.82 -0.73
C HIS A 205 -6.39 -32.59 0.28
N SER A 206 -7.53 -32.04 0.66
CA SER A 206 -8.62 -32.83 1.20
C SER A 206 -9.51 -33.23 0.02
N SER A 207 -9.39 -34.47 -0.36
CA SER A 207 -10.28 -35.12 -1.31
C SER A 207 -11.70 -35.25 -0.72
N SER A 208 -12.46 -34.15 -0.70
CA SER A 208 -13.90 -34.23 -0.55
C SER A 208 -14.53 -34.13 -1.92
N THR A 209 -15.03 -35.25 -2.40
CA THR A 209 -15.75 -35.43 -3.65
C THR A 209 -17.20 -34.94 -3.53
N ASP A 210 -17.44 -33.70 -3.16
CA ASP A 210 -18.75 -33.09 -3.23
C ASP A 210 -18.69 -31.94 -4.27
N PRO A 211 -19.29 -32.13 -5.49
CA PRO A 211 -19.18 -31.16 -6.58
C PRO A 211 -20.02 -29.88 -6.40
N GLY A 212 -20.63 -29.65 -5.23
CA GLY A 212 -21.59 -28.58 -5.00
C GLY A 212 -21.12 -27.41 -4.12
N GLN A 213 -19.94 -27.47 -3.49
CA GLN A 213 -19.41 -26.36 -2.70
C GLN A 213 -18.21 -25.71 -3.39
N ALA A 214 -18.51 -24.74 -4.28
CA ALA A 214 -17.51 -23.78 -4.69
C ALA A 214 -17.04 -23.04 -3.42
N GLN A 215 -15.79 -23.23 -3.03
CA GLN A 215 -15.18 -22.56 -1.88
C GLN A 215 -15.15 -21.06 -2.18
N GLU A 216 -16.03 -20.30 -1.54
CA GLU A 216 -16.13 -18.85 -1.71
C GLU A 216 -14.80 -18.21 -1.27
N SER A 217 -14.03 -17.72 -2.22
CA SER A 217 -12.79 -17.01 -1.93
C SER A 217 -13.11 -15.59 -1.45
N THR A 218 -12.68 -15.24 -0.26
CA THR A 218 -12.72 -13.86 0.24
C THR A 218 -11.49 -13.11 -0.25
N ALA A 219 -11.68 -11.90 -0.75
CA ALA A 219 -10.62 -11.02 -1.23
C ALA A 219 -10.62 -9.69 -0.46
N ALA A 220 -9.44 -9.16 -0.14
CA ALA A 220 -9.31 -7.77 0.29
C ALA A 220 -9.35 -6.87 -0.95
N VAL A 221 -10.24 -5.88 -0.97
CA VAL A 221 -10.46 -5.00 -2.13
C VAL A 221 -10.09 -3.55 -1.85
N SER A 222 -10.05 -3.15 -0.58
CA SER A 222 -9.57 -1.83 -0.16
C SER A 222 -9.25 -1.80 1.34
N PHE A 223 -8.47 -0.83 1.78
CA PHE A 223 -8.20 -0.62 3.20
C PHE A 223 -7.90 0.84 3.52
N ALA A 224 -8.01 1.19 4.80
CA ALA A 224 -7.53 2.45 5.35
C ALA A 224 -6.82 2.20 6.67
N TRP A 225 -5.76 2.97 6.92
CA TRP A 225 -5.07 2.97 8.18
C TRP A 225 -5.92 3.65 9.26
N LYS A 226 -5.96 3.04 10.43
CA LYS A 226 -6.51 3.65 11.63
C LYS A 226 -5.33 4.21 12.45
N PRO A 227 -5.22 5.54 12.63
CA PRO A 227 -4.18 6.11 13.46
C PRO A 227 -4.18 5.52 14.87
N ALA A 228 -3.01 5.42 15.47
CA ALA A 228 -2.88 5.00 16.85
C ALA A 228 -3.49 6.05 17.79
N ALA A 229 -4.17 5.63 18.82
CA ALA A 229 -4.55 6.51 19.92
C ALA A 229 -3.28 6.85 20.71
N GLY A 230 -2.68 8.04 20.50
CA GLY A 230 -1.48 8.49 21.20
C GLY A 230 -0.33 8.91 20.27
N THR A 231 0.83 9.19 20.85
CA THR A 231 2.00 9.78 20.18
C THR A 231 2.96 8.77 19.55
N ALA A 232 2.54 7.52 19.31
CA ALA A 232 3.41 6.53 18.67
C ALA A 232 3.67 6.91 17.21
N THR A 233 4.90 7.32 16.91
CA THR A 233 5.35 7.76 15.58
C THR A 233 5.87 6.62 14.70
N ASP A 234 5.93 5.39 15.24
CA ASP A 234 6.49 4.21 14.55
C ASP A 234 5.44 3.37 13.81
N GLY A 235 4.15 3.73 13.93
CA GLY A 235 3.05 3.00 13.33
C GLY A 235 2.72 1.65 13.99
N SER A 236 3.48 1.21 15.00
CA SER A 236 3.30 -0.11 15.65
C SER A 236 1.94 -0.28 16.34
N SER A 237 1.34 0.83 16.77
CA SER A 237 0.01 0.88 17.39
C SER A 237 -1.11 1.19 16.39
N ALA A 238 -0.80 1.33 15.11
CA ALA A 238 -1.80 1.58 14.09
C ALA A 238 -2.71 0.36 13.92
N GLY A 239 -3.98 0.61 13.69
CA GLY A 239 -4.95 -0.39 13.26
C GLY A 239 -5.27 -0.25 11.78
N LEU A 240 -6.21 -1.07 11.32
CA LEU A 240 -6.68 -1.07 9.94
C LEU A 240 -8.21 -1.22 9.89
N ALA A 241 -8.81 -0.56 8.92
CA ALA A 241 -10.14 -0.90 8.44
C ALA A 241 -10.01 -1.45 7.02
N ALA A 242 -10.59 -2.59 6.72
CA ALA A 242 -10.50 -3.26 5.44
C ALA A 242 -11.87 -3.57 4.87
N VAL A 243 -12.01 -3.47 3.56
CA VAL A 243 -13.16 -3.95 2.81
C VAL A 243 -12.80 -5.31 2.23
N LEU A 244 -13.58 -6.31 2.60
CA LEU A 244 -13.45 -7.68 2.11
C LEU A 244 -14.61 -8.00 1.18
N GLU A 245 -14.36 -8.72 0.09
CA GLU A 245 -15.37 -9.14 -0.86
C GLU A 245 -15.46 -10.67 -0.92
N SER A 246 -16.69 -11.19 -0.85
CA SER A 246 -17.00 -12.60 -1.06
C SER A 246 -18.33 -12.71 -1.80
N ALA A 247 -18.38 -13.49 -2.87
CA ALA A 247 -19.60 -13.71 -3.68
C ALA A 247 -20.26 -12.38 -4.15
N GLY A 248 -19.47 -11.36 -4.50
CA GLY A 248 -19.98 -10.06 -4.95
C GLY A 248 -20.57 -9.18 -3.85
N VAL A 249 -20.34 -9.55 -2.60
CA VAL A 249 -20.78 -8.81 -1.42
C VAL A 249 -19.56 -8.27 -0.68
N GLN A 250 -19.55 -6.97 -0.40
CA GLN A 250 -18.49 -6.34 0.35
C GLN A 250 -18.85 -6.19 1.83
N THR A 251 -17.91 -6.48 2.69
CA THR A 251 -18.03 -6.40 4.14
C THR A 251 -16.91 -5.54 4.73
N LEU A 252 -17.21 -4.78 5.77
CA LEU A 252 -16.23 -3.98 6.49
C LEU A 252 -15.70 -4.77 7.69
N ALA A 253 -14.37 -4.91 7.78
CA ALA A 253 -13.65 -5.46 8.91
C ALA A 253 -12.77 -4.39 9.54
N VAL A 254 -12.67 -4.34 10.87
CA VAL A 254 -11.77 -3.42 11.60
C VAL A 254 -10.82 -4.24 12.45
N LEU A 255 -9.53 -3.98 12.29
CA LEU A 255 -8.44 -4.51 13.08
C LEU A 255 -7.97 -3.41 14.04
N PRO A 256 -8.18 -3.52 15.35
CA PRO A 256 -7.92 -2.43 16.28
C PRO A 256 -6.45 -2.06 16.38
N THR A 257 -5.54 -3.02 16.32
CA THR A 257 -4.09 -2.80 16.27
C THR A 257 -3.40 -3.90 15.46
N LEU A 258 -2.25 -3.61 14.86
CA LEU A 258 -1.44 -4.62 14.16
C LEU A 258 -0.86 -5.67 15.12
N ALA A 259 -0.56 -5.28 16.37
CA ALA A 259 -0.02 -6.18 17.40
C ALA A 259 -1.04 -7.23 17.82
N SER A 260 -2.32 -6.90 17.73
CA SER A 260 -3.44 -7.81 18.03
C SER A 260 -4.05 -8.45 16.79
N ALA A 261 -3.50 -8.17 15.60
CA ALA A 261 -3.97 -8.83 14.40
C ALA A 261 -3.72 -10.35 14.55
N PRO A 262 -4.73 -11.17 14.82
CA PRO A 262 -4.57 -12.60 14.68
C PRO A 262 -4.11 -12.83 13.24
N ARG A 263 -3.20 -13.75 13.01
CA ARG A 263 -3.05 -14.34 11.69
C ARG A 263 -4.40 -14.97 11.39
N LEU A 264 -5.27 -14.22 10.70
CA LEU A 264 -6.58 -14.74 10.34
C LEU A 264 -6.33 -15.92 9.43
N THR A 265 -6.46 -17.11 10.00
CA THR A 265 -6.54 -18.33 9.22
C THR A 265 -7.85 -18.30 8.43
N GLN A 266 -7.94 -19.02 7.34
CA GLN A 266 -9.11 -19.06 6.45
C GLN A 266 -10.44 -19.35 7.17
N ASN A 267 -10.39 -19.89 8.39
CA ASN A 267 -11.54 -20.23 9.23
C ASN A 267 -11.85 -19.16 10.30
N ASP A 268 -10.97 -18.18 10.49
CA ASP A 268 -11.21 -17.12 11.45
C ASP A 268 -12.05 -16.04 10.78
N LYS A 269 -13.36 -16.14 10.95
CA LYS A 269 -14.24 -14.98 10.76
C LYS A 269 -13.78 -13.91 11.75
N PRO A 270 -13.68 -12.62 11.34
CA PRO A 270 -13.50 -11.55 12.31
C PRO A 270 -14.48 -11.75 13.47
N ASP A 271 -14.00 -11.72 14.70
CA ASP A 271 -14.85 -11.91 15.88
C ASP A 271 -16.03 -10.93 15.82
N GLY A 272 -17.23 -11.45 15.56
CA GLY A 272 -18.45 -10.68 15.47
C GLY A 272 -19.07 -10.60 14.06
N PRO A 273 -20.30 -10.08 13.96
CA PRO A 273 -20.95 -9.84 12.67
C PRO A 273 -20.23 -8.72 11.92
N PRO A 274 -20.22 -8.75 10.56
CA PRO A 274 -19.61 -7.69 9.77
C PRO A 274 -20.24 -6.35 10.11
N LEU A 275 -19.41 -5.31 10.28
CA LEU A 275 -19.83 -3.97 10.71
C LEU A 275 -20.73 -3.30 9.67
N ALA A 276 -20.49 -3.54 8.38
CA ALA A 276 -21.31 -3.10 7.28
C ALA A 276 -21.27 -4.16 6.17
N VAL A 277 -22.37 -4.28 5.44
CA VAL A 277 -22.52 -5.19 4.32
C VAL A 277 -23.24 -4.47 3.20
N ALA A 278 -22.63 -4.41 2.01
CA ALA A 278 -23.17 -3.73 0.85
C ALA A 278 -22.66 -4.36 -0.46
N ASP A 279 -23.21 -3.95 -1.59
CA ASP A 279 -22.70 -4.34 -2.91
C ASP A 279 -21.39 -3.63 -3.23
N ARG A 280 -21.21 -2.42 -2.68
CA ARG A 280 -19.94 -1.69 -2.70
C ARG A 280 -19.77 -0.86 -1.44
N LEU A 281 -18.57 -0.90 -0.87
CA LEU A 281 -18.14 -0.08 0.25
C LEU A 281 -16.93 0.78 -0.14
N SER A 282 -16.91 2.00 0.37
CA SER A 282 -15.71 2.85 0.39
C SER A 282 -15.57 3.43 1.79
N LEU A 283 -14.35 3.64 2.26
CA LEU A 283 -14.13 4.02 3.65
C LEU A 283 -13.01 5.06 3.81
N ALA A 284 -13.18 5.90 4.82
CA ALA A 284 -12.13 6.74 5.37
C ALA A 284 -12.14 6.67 6.88
N VAL A 285 -10.96 6.77 7.48
CA VAL A 285 -10.78 6.83 8.94
C VAL A 285 -10.49 8.27 9.32
N SER A 286 -11.10 8.76 10.40
CA SER A 286 -10.82 10.10 10.91
C SER A 286 -9.37 10.23 11.39
N PRO A 287 -8.76 11.43 11.35
CA PRO A 287 -7.36 11.64 11.74
C PRO A 287 -7.04 11.23 13.17
N ASP A 288 -8.02 11.27 14.07
CA ASP A 288 -7.90 10.81 15.46
C ASP A 288 -8.13 9.29 15.64
N GLY A 289 -8.46 8.57 14.56
CA GLY A 289 -8.72 7.13 14.58
C GLY A 289 -10.01 6.71 15.28
N THR A 290 -10.88 7.65 15.68
CA THR A 290 -12.07 7.34 16.48
C THR A 290 -13.32 7.08 15.66
N LYS A 291 -13.36 7.48 14.40
CA LYS A 291 -14.53 7.41 13.53
C LYS A 291 -14.18 6.85 12.15
N LEU A 292 -15.18 6.23 11.53
CA LEU A 292 -15.13 5.75 10.15
C LEU A 292 -16.27 6.40 9.36
N ALA A 293 -15.96 7.03 8.25
CA ALA A 293 -16.95 7.43 7.26
C ALA A 293 -17.03 6.37 6.18
N VAL A 294 -18.20 5.76 5.99
CA VAL A 294 -18.40 4.63 5.08
C VAL A 294 -19.44 5.00 4.05
N GLY A 295 -19.02 5.06 2.79
CA GLY A 295 -19.91 5.15 1.64
C GLY A 295 -20.48 3.76 1.33
N MET A 296 -21.79 3.61 1.43
CA MET A 296 -22.50 2.35 1.19
C MET A 296 -23.34 2.44 -0.08
N LEU A 297 -23.17 1.47 -0.97
CA LEU A 297 -23.93 1.34 -2.20
C LEU A 297 -24.67 0.00 -2.21
N HIS A 298 -25.99 0.04 -2.36
CA HIS A 298 -26.83 -1.10 -2.73
C HIS A 298 -27.38 -0.91 -4.14
N VAL A 299 -27.26 -1.93 -4.97
CA VAL A 299 -27.80 -1.94 -6.33
C VAL A 299 -29.22 -2.50 -6.31
N GLN A 300 -30.15 -1.82 -6.99
CA GLN A 300 -31.53 -2.27 -7.12
C GLN A 300 -31.59 -3.63 -7.85
N GLY A 301 -32.43 -4.53 -7.35
CA GLY A 301 -32.70 -5.84 -7.99
C GLY A 301 -31.89 -7.01 -7.42
N LEU A 302 -30.97 -6.79 -6.47
CA LEU A 302 -30.35 -7.89 -5.72
C LEU A 302 -31.22 -8.29 -4.51
N PRO A 303 -31.43 -9.59 -4.27
CA PRO A 303 -32.63 -10.10 -3.54
C PRO A 303 -32.53 -9.97 -2.03
N SER A 304 -31.89 -9.09 -1.40
CA SER A 304 -31.88 -9.21 0.07
C SER A 304 -31.60 -7.99 0.93
N ARG A 305 -31.60 -6.73 0.42
CA ARG A 305 -31.13 -5.68 1.34
C ARG A 305 -31.95 -4.41 1.27
N ARG A 306 -32.21 -3.89 2.47
CA ARG A 306 -32.86 -2.59 2.66
C ARG A 306 -32.01 -1.53 1.94
N ASP A 307 -32.65 -0.67 1.17
CA ASP A 307 -32.04 0.43 0.39
C ASP A 307 -31.35 1.49 1.28
N ILE A 308 -30.33 1.09 2.02
CA ILE A 308 -29.50 2.01 2.79
C ILE A 308 -28.25 2.30 1.95
N SER A 309 -28.40 3.24 1.02
CA SER A 309 -27.25 3.81 0.32
C SER A 309 -27.03 5.22 0.86
N GLY A 310 -25.82 5.52 1.29
CA GLY A 310 -25.50 6.83 1.89
C GLY A 310 -24.09 6.89 2.39
N LEU A 311 -23.72 8.01 3.01
CA LEU A 311 -22.47 8.16 3.75
C LEU A 311 -22.81 8.05 5.24
N ILE A 312 -22.33 6.99 5.86
CA ILE A 312 -22.68 6.59 7.23
C ILE A 312 -21.45 6.75 8.14
N LEU A 313 -21.65 7.32 9.31
CA LEU A 313 -20.64 7.43 10.35
C LEU A 313 -20.71 6.22 11.28
N PHE A 314 -19.56 5.59 11.49
CA PHE A 314 -19.34 4.55 12.48
C PHE A 314 -18.31 5.03 13.51
N ASP A 315 -18.37 4.51 14.72
CA ASP A 315 -17.26 4.65 15.67
C ASP A 315 -16.13 3.67 15.36
N ALA A 316 -15.02 3.78 16.08
CA ALA A 316 -13.85 2.93 15.88
C ALA A 316 -14.09 1.44 16.21
N ALA A 317 -15.16 1.12 16.97
CA ALA A 317 -15.61 -0.23 17.27
C ALA A 317 -16.57 -0.76 16.18
N GLY A 318 -16.95 0.09 15.22
CA GLY A 318 -17.84 -0.26 14.13
C GLY A 318 -19.32 -0.16 14.45
N THR A 319 -19.67 0.56 15.52
CA THR A 319 -21.07 0.84 15.82
C THR A 319 -21.56 1.98 14.92
N VAL A 320 -22.70 1.77 14.26
CA VAL A 320 -23.36 2.81 13.47
C VAL A 320 -23.76 3.99 14.37
N GLN A 321 -23.25 5.17 14.05
CA GLN A 321 -23.59 6.38 14.79
C GLN A 321 -24.79 7.10 14.11
N LYS A 322 -24.59 7.58 12.91
CA LYS A 322 -25.62 8.30 12.15
C LYS A 322 -25.23 8.44 10.67
N PRO A 323 -26.20 8.70 9.78
CA PRO A 323 -25.86 9.13 8.43
C PRO A 323 -25.29 10.57 8.44
N ILE A 324 -24.14 10.76 7.78
CA ILE A 324 -23.61 12.11 7.46
C ILE A 324 -24.35 12.66 6.25
N VAL A 325 -24.54 11.83 5.22
CA VAL A 325 -25.41 12.12 4.08
C VAL A 325 -26.53 11.11 4.09
N PRO A 326 -27.79 11.51 4.40
CA PRO A 326 -28.88 10.58 4.52
C PRO A 326 -29.15 9.79 3.25
N PRO A 327 -29.62 8.55 3.36
CA PRO A 327 -30.02 7.76 2.23
C PRO A 327 -31.16 8.44 1.47
N GLN A 328 -31.01 8.60 0.17
CA GLN A 328 -32.03 9.20 -0.68
C GLN A 328 -32.91 8.09 -1.27
N LYS A 329 -34.16 7.96 -0.79
CA LYS A 329 -35.04 6.85 -1.12
C LYS A 329 -35.32 6.63 -2.61
N ASN A 330 -35.22 7.65 -3.45
CA ASN A 330 -35.51 7.56 -4.89
C ASN A 330 -34.40 8.10 -5.81
N ALA A 331 -33.28 8.50 -5.26
CA ALA A 331 -32.22 9.04 -6.08
C ALA A 331 -31.18 7.95 -6.38
N ALA A 332 -30.88 7.79 -7.64
CA ALA A 332 -29.71 7.02 -8.08
C ALA A 332 -28.37 7.67 -7.61
N LEU A 333 -28.42 8.53 -6.60
CA LEU A 333 -27.30 9.32 -6.09
C LEU A 333 -26.65 8.60 -4.91
N ARG A 334 -25.35 8.38 -5.01
CA ARG A 334 -24.57 7.56 -4.07
C ARG A 334 -23.29 8.29 -3.67
N PRO A 335 -23.17 8.75 -2.42
CA PRO A 335 -21.89 9.26 -1.91
C PRO A 335 -20.89 8.10 -1.75
N GLN A 336 -19.71 8.28 -2.32
CA GLN A 336 -18.63 7.29 -2.32
C GLN A 336 -17.27 7.97 -2.10
N ASN A 337 -16.24 7.18 -1.84
CA ASN A 337 -14.85 7.62 -1.69
C ASN A 337 -14.69 8.81 -0.71
N PRO A 338 -15.15 8.65 0.55
CA PRO A 338 -15.01 9.71 1.54
C PRO A 338 -13.54 9.96 1.89
N VAL A 339 -13.20 11.21 2.20
CA VAL A 339 -11.90 11.63 2.70
C VAL A 339 -12.10 12.67 3.80
N TYR A 340 -11.51 12.44 4.96
CA TYR A 340 -11.55 13.42 6.06
C TYR A 340 -10.59 14.58 5.81
N SER A 341 -10.97 15.78 6.26
CA SER A 341 -10.03 16.88 6.46
C SER A 341 -9.02 16.53 7.56
N PRO A 342 -7.79 17.09 7.54
CA PRO A 342 -6.75 16.79 8.54
C PRO A 342 -7.15 17.08 9.99
N ASP A 343 -8.05 18.03 10.22
CA ASP A 343 -8.61 18.34 11.53
C ASP A 343 -9.82 17.47 11.92
N GLY A 344 -10.29 16.60 11.00
CA GLY A 344 -11.42 15.71 11.22
C GLY A 344 -12.79 16.38 11.23
N THR A 345 -12.88 17.67 10.90
CA THR A 345 -14.15 18.44 10.99
C THR A 345 -15.01 18.30 9.75
N GLN A 346 -14.43 17.97 8.60
CA GLN A 346 -15.12 17.85 7.32
C GLN A 346 -14.84 16.53 6.63
N VAL A 347 -15.76 16.12 5.74
CA VAL A 347 -15.62 14.97 4.86
C VAL A 347 -15.92 15.39 3.42
N ALA A 348 -14.94 15.26 2.54
CA ALA A 348 -15.14 15.35 1.10
C ALA A 348 -15.53 13.98 0.55
N PHE A 349 -16.38 13.92 -0.46
CA PHE A 349 -16.83 12.68 -1.07
C PHE A 349 -17.23 12.88 -2.52
N GLU A 350 -17.16 11.82 -3.30
CA GLU A 350 -17.68 11.78 -4.66
C GLU A 350 -19.18 11.47 -4.64
N LEU A 351 -19.95 12.18 -5.44
CA LEU A 351 -21.36 11.87 -5.64
C LEU A 351 -21.52 11.11 -6.96
N TRP A 352 -21.94 9.85 -6.86
CA TRP A 352 -22.15 8.98 -8.02
C TRP A 352 -23.63 8.87 -8.38
N ARG A 353 -23.89 8.76 -9.67
CA ARG A 353 -25.11 8.15 -10.19
C ARG A 353 -24.75 6.75 -10.65
N GLN A 354 -25.32 5.73 -10.02
CA GLN A 354 -25.04 4.35 -10.32
C GLN A 354 -26.33 3.56 -10.50
N THR A 355 -26.42 2.82 -11.60
CA THR A 355 -27.56 1.98 -11.96
C THR A 355 -27.24 0.49 -11.78
N ASP A 356 -25.96 0.13 -11.87
CA ASP A 356 -25.44 -1.23 -11.67
C ASP A 356 -24.00 -1.19 -11.14
N LEU A 357 -23.38 -2.35 -10.85
CA LEU A 357 -22.03 -2.42 -10.29
C LEU A 357 -20.94 -1.98 -11.29
N ALA A 358 -21.18 -2.09 -12.57
CA ALA A 358 -20.20 -1.79 -13.62
C ALA A 358 -20.30 -0.36 -14.14
N SER A 359 -21.50 0.22 -14.12
CA SER A 359 -21.78 1.53 -14.72
C SER A 359 -21.89 2.61 -13.66
N ARG A 360 -20.96 3.54 -13.64
CA ARG A 360 -21.01 4.71 -12.77
C ARG A 360 -20.86 6.00 -13.57
N GLN A 361 -21.54 7.03 -13.10
CA GLN A 361 -21.32 8.42 -13.52
C GLN A 361 -20.99 9.27 -12.29
N ILE A 362 -19.82 9.88 -12.26
CA ILE A 362 -19.44 10.83 -11.21
C ILE A 362 -20.10 12.17 -11.54
N LEU A 363 -20.85 12.72 -10.57
CA LEU A 363 -21.59 13.99 -10.72
C LEU A 363 -20.78 15.16 -10.15
N GLY A 364 -19.79 14.89 -9.33
CA GLY A 364 -18.91 15.87 -8.75
C GLY A 364 -18.37 15.48 -7.39
N LEU A 365 -17.53 16.35 -6.86
CA LEU A 365 -17.04 16.33 -5.48
C LEU A 365 -17.93 17.23 -4.61
N PHE A 366 -18.23 16.75 -3.43
CA PHE A 366 -19.01 17.43 -2.41
C PHE A 366 -18.24 17.42 -1.09
N ILE A 367 -18.58 18.35 -0.21
CA ILE A 367 -18.04 18.41 1.15
C ILE A 367 -19.19 18.61 2.13
N VAL A 368 -19.06 18.04 3.32
CA VAL A 368 -20.03 18.12 4.41
C VAL A 368 -19.31 18.12 5.76
N ASP A 369 -19.92 18.68 6.79
CA ASP A 369 -19.41 18.58 8.15
C ASP A 369 -19.41 17.13 8.63
N ALA A 370 -18.29 16.69 9.22
CA ALA A 370 -18.08 15.31 9.64
C ALA A 370 -19.04 14.85 10.74
N ASP A 371 -19.67 15.79 11.44
CA ASP A 371 -20.72 15.49 12.41
C ASP A 371 -22.12 15.35 11.78
N GLY A 372 -22.26 15.57 10.46
CA GLY A 372 -23.52 15.44 9.72
C GLY A 372 -24.55 16.50 10.05
N THR A 373 -24.16 17.64 10.62
CA THR A 373 -25.10 18.74 10.96
C THR A 373 -25.37 19.66 9.79
N GLY A 374 -24.43 19.79 8.86
CA GLY A 374 -24.52 20.63 7.68
C GLY A 374 -25.21 19.95 6.48
N THR A 375 -25.54 20.76 5.47
CA THR A 375 -25.95 20.24 4.16
C THR A 375 -24.74 20.09 3.25
N PRO A 376 -24.59 18.97 2.53
CA PRO A 376 -23.50 18.83 1.55
C PRO A 376 -23.53 19.95 0.51
N HIS A 377 -22.39 20.55 0.24
CA HIS A 377 -22.25 21.53 -0.83
C HIS A 377 -21.21 21.10 -1.86
N PRO A 378 -21.38 21.49 -3.13
CA PRO A 378 -20.48 21.05 -4.18
C PRO A 378 -19.14 21.79 -4.11
N LEU A 379 -18.03 21.05 -4.18
CA LEU A 379 -16.69 21.58 -4.45
C LEU A 379 -16.44 21.70 -5.95
N ALA A 380 -16.65 20.61 -6.68
CA ALA A 380 -16.47 20.56 -8.12
C ALA A 380 -17.63 19.79 -8.75
N ARG A 381 -18.10 20.27 -9.91
CA ARG A 381 -19.17 19.62 -10.70
C ARG A 381 -18.56 18.83 -11.86
N GLY A 382 -19.25 17.78 -12.28
CA GLY A 382 -18.81 16.93 -13.37
C GLY A 382 -17.94 15.77 -12.89
N ASP A 383 -17.18 15.16 -13.77
CA ASP A 383 -16.38 13.98 -13.51
C ASP A 383 -15.09 14.37 -12.74
N ALA A 384 -15.24 14.55 -11.43
CA ALA A 384 -14.18 14.93 -10.50
C ALA A 384 -14.03 13.85 -9.43
N GLU A 385 -12.81 13.30 -9.26
CA GLU A 385 -12.53 12.13 -8.45
C GLU A 385 -11.19 12.23 -7.71
N ALA A 386 -10.88 11.24 -6.87
CA ALA A 386 -9.63 11.08 -6.13
C ALA A 386 -9.29 12.29 -5.24
N ALA A 387 -10.25 12.78 -4.46
CA ALA A 387 -10.05 13.94 -3.59
C ALA A 387 -9.00 13.69 -2.51
N GLN A 388 -8.15 14.70 -2.26
CA GLN A 388 -7.22 14.74 -1.12
C GLN A 388 -7.21 16.17 -0.54
N PHE A 389 -7.29 16.30 0.77
CA PHE A 389 -7.09 17.59 1.42
C PHE A 389 -5.61 17.98 1.45
N SER A 390 -5.33 19.27 1.35
CA SER A 390 -4.03 19.81 1.74
C SER A 390 -3.75 19.51 3.21
N PRO A 391 -2.48 19.38 3.63
CA PRO A 391 -2.15 19.11 5.04
C PRO A 391 -2.68 20.11 6.04
N ASP A 392 -2.92 21.36 5.63
CA ASP A 392 -3.52 22.42 6.45
C ASP A 392 -5.06 22.45 6.37
N GLY A 393 -5.68 21.54 5.61
CA GLY A 393 -7.13 21.43 5.46
C GLY A 393 -7.81 22.52 4.63
N LYS A 394 -7.06 23.52 4.14
CA LYS A 394 -7.66 24.70 3.48
C LYS A 394 -8.03 24.48 2.02
N GLN A 395 -7.43 23.47 1.40
CA GLN A 395 -7.62 23.17 -0.02
C GLN A 395 -7.94 21.69 -0.22
N VAL A 396 -8.64 21.40 -1.32
CA VAL A 396 -8.89 20.05 -1.80
C VAL A 396 -8.28 19.91 -3.19
N PHE A 397 -7.50 18.87 -3.38
CA PHE A 397 -6.90 18.47 -4.66
C PHE A 397 -7.70 17.32 -5.23
N PHE A 398 -7.86 17.28 -6.56
CA PHE A 398 -8.65 16.25 -7.22
C PHE A 398 -8.28 16.12 -8.68
N LEU A 399 -8.61 14.99 -9.27
CA LEU A 399 -8.57 14.79 -10.72
C LEU A 399 -9.91 15.20 -11.33
N ALA A 400 -9.87 15.93 -12.41
CA ALA A 400 -11.08 16.26 -13.16
C ALA A 400 -10.92 15.89 -14.63
N ARG A 401 -11.95 15.22 -15.16
CA ARG A 401 -11.97 14.76 -16.54
C ARG A 401 -12.16 15.92 -17.50
N ARG A 402 -11.32 15.95 -18.53
CA ARG A 402 -11.41 16.89 -19.63
C ARG A 402 -12.46 16.43 -20.67
N ARG A 403 -12.77 17.33 -21.60
CA ARG A 403 -13.68 17.01 -22.73
C ARG A 403 -13.11 15.97 -23.69
N ASP A 404 -11.79 15.87 -23.83
CA ASP A 404 -11.09 14.89 -24.65
C ASP A 404 -10.97 13.50 -24.00
N GLY A 405 -11.45 13.37 -22.75
CA GLY A 405 -11.47 12.13 -21.99
C GLY A 405 -10.32 11.95 -21.01
N GLY A 406 -9.25 12.73 -21.11
CA GLY A 406 -8.12 12.69 -20.17
C GLY A 406 -8.42 13.43 -18.86
N HIS A 407 -7.55 13.28 -17.86
CA HIS A 407 -7.69 13.94 -16.56
C HIS A 407 -6.57 14.95 -16.32
N ASP A 408 -6.93 16.02 -15.60
CA ASP A 408 -5.99 17.01 -15.07
C ASP A 408 -6.07 17.05 -13.55
N LEU A 409 -4.95 17.44 -12.92
CA LEU A 409 -4.89 17.75 -11.50
C LEU A 409 -5.34 19.18 -11.24
N TYR A 410 -6.30 19.32 -10.34
CA TYR A 410 -6.83 20.60 -9.87
C TYR A 410 -6.65 20.76 -8.38
N ARG A 411 -6.68 21.99 -7.90
CA ARG A 411 -6.92 22.36 -6.52
C ARG A 411 -8.07 23.37 -6.40
N ILE A 412 -8.77 23.35 -5.29
CA ILE A 412 -9.85 24.27 -4.95
C ILE A 412 -9.79 24.57 -3.46
N ASN A 413 -10.21 25.74 -3.02
CA ASN A 413 -10.38 25.98 -1.60
C ASN A 413 -11.47 25.07 -1.01
N ALA A 414 -11.35 24.68 0.26
CA ALA A 414 -12.34 23.82 0.92
C ALA A 414 -13.76 24.43 0.98
N ASP A 415 -13.87 25.75 0.83
CA ASP A 415 -15.14 26.45 0.70
C ASP A 415 -15.73 26.42 -0.74
N GLY A 416 -15.09 25.75 -1.69
CA GLY A 416 -15.52 25.67 -3.08
C GLY A 416 -15.13 26.86 -3.97
N THR A 417 -14.28 27.75 -3.48
CA THR A 417 -13.82 28.94 -4.23
C THR A 417 -12.47 28.70 -4.90
N VAL A 418 -12.14 29.49 -5.89
CA VAL A 418 -10.83 29.60 -6.57
C VAL A 418 -10.30 28.23 -7.08
N PRO A 419 -11.01 27.57 -8.02
CA PRO A 419 -10.45 26.38 -8.69
C PRO A 419 -9.25 26.75 -9.57
N VAL A 420 -8.15 25.99 -9.43
CA VAL A 420 -6.91 26.19 -10.20
C VAL A 420 -6.47 24.85 -10.78
N ARG A 421 -6.24 24.82 -12.09
CA ARG A 421 -5.61 23.68 -12.76
C ARG A 421 -4.10 23.71 -12.54
N LEU A 422 -3.50 22.60 -12.19
CA LEU A 422 -2.07 22.46 -11.89
C LEU A 422 -1.29 21.77 -12.99
N THR A 423 -1.95 21.09 -13.94
CA THR A 423 -1.34 20.41 -15.08
C THR A 423 -1.67 21.10 -16.42
N ASP A 424 -1.04 20.68 -17.49
CA ASP A 424 -1.01 21.38 -18.77
C ASP A 424 -2.31 21.30 -19.60
N GLY A 425 -3.18 20.33 -19.29
CA GLY A 425 -4.43 20.12 -20.03
C GLY A 425 -4.28 19.28 -21.29
N HIS A 426 -3.16 18.62 -21.51
CA HIS A 426 -2.88 17.82 -22.70
C HIS A 426 -2.51 16.38 -22.39
N SER A 427 -1.74 16.15 -21.33
CA SER A 427 -1.31 14.82 -20.88
C SER A 427 -2.33 14.19 -19.94
N GLU A 428 -2.33 12.86 -19.84
CA GLU A 428 -3.17 12.11 -18.91
C GLU A 428 -2.54 12.11 -17.52
N VAL A 429 -3.32 12.48 -16.50
CA VAL A 429 -2.95 12.35 -15.09
C VAL A 429 -3.75 11.21 -14.48
N THR A 430 -3.07 10.15 -14.05
CA THR A 430 -3.74 8.93 -13.56
C THR A 430 -3.84 8.83 -12.04
N SER A 431 -2.95 9.51 -11.31
CA SER A 431 -2.90 9.50 -9.84
C SER A 431 -2.02 10.64 -9.32
N PHE A 432 -2.17 10.98 -8.06
CA PHE A 432 -1.32 12.00 -7.41
C PHE A 432 -1.19 11.75 -5.91
N ALA A 433 -0.21 12.41 -5.29
CA ALA A 433 -0.01 12.50 -3.85
C ALA A 433 0.46 13.89 -3.45
N LEU A 434 0.06 14.34 -2.28
CA LEU A 434 0.50 15.62 -1.72
C LEU A 434 1.66 15.40 -0.76
N SER A 435 2.68 16.24 -0.86
CA SER A 435 3.76 16.25 0.11
C SER A 435 3.22 16.65 1.49
N PRO A 436 3.52 15.91 2.56
CA PRO A 436 3.18 16.34 3.90
C PRO A 436 3.90 17.66 4.19
N GLN A 437 3.22 18.60 4.87
CA GLN A 437 3.88 19.83 5.33
C GLN A 437 4.89 19.43 6.41
N THR A 438 6.17 19.60 6.12
CA THR A 438 7.15 19.68 7.18
C THR A 438 7.02 21.07 7.77
N THR A 439 6.63 21.18 9.04
CA THR A 439 6.84 22.40 9.80
C THR A 439 8.31 22.78 9.64
N PRO A 440 8.64 23.98 9.17
CA PRO A 440 10.04 24.41 9.16
C PRO A 440 10.57 24.33 10.59
N PRO A 441 11.84 23.91 10.77
CA PRO A 441 12.47 23.83 12.07
C PRO A 441 12.53 25.20 12.77
#